data_b71f22100d601d1aa62773970f0056a8
#
_entry.id   b71f22100d601d1aa62773970f0056a8
#
_cell.length_a   1.000
_cell.length_b   1.000
_cell.length_c   1.000
_cell.angle_alpha   90.00
_cell.angle_beta   90.00
_cell.angle_gamma   90.00
#
_symmetry.space_group_name_H-M   'P 1'
#
loop_
_entity.id
_entity.type
_entity.pdbx_description
1 polymer ?
#
loop_
_entity_poly.entity_id
_entity_poly.type
_entity_poly.pdbx_seq_one_letter_code
_entity_poly.pdbx_strand_id
1 'polypeptide(L)'
;MMMFKRVAVIALTILLLAISISGWVVAEAETAQAVYIVPVEGEITPAMAAFLESRLTEASRNNAIGVIIEISTLGGRVDSAIQMRDAIIASEVPVVVYIANRAISAGALISIASDTIVMAPGSHIGAAEPVPNEPKALAYVSGEFRTTAELTGRDPQVAMAMVDKTIEIAGLIGAGEILDLTANEALEW
;
A
#
# COMPACT_ATOMS: atom_id res chain seq x y z
N MET A 1 -5.37 69.17 37.25
CA MET A 1 -5.43 67.82 37.83
C MET A 1 -6.39 66.86 37.07
N MET A 2 -7.47 67.31 36.47
CA MET A 2 -8.43 66.47 35.69
C MET A 2 -7.90 66.02 34.32
N MET A 3 -7.04 66.78 33.63
CA MET A 3 -6.53 66.47 32.32
C MET A 3 -5.49 65.31 32.35
N PHE A 4 -4.64 65.27 33.37
CA PHE A 4 -3.66 64.17 33.56
C PHE A 4 -4.30 62.83 33.82
N LYS A 5 -5.47 62.78 34.54
CA LYS A 5 -6.16 61.55 34.81
C LYS A 5 -6.81 60.97 33.56
N ARG A 6 -7.28 61.79 32.61
CA ARG A 6 -7.89 61.36 31.33
C ARG A 6 -6.84 60.78 30.37
N VAL A 7 -5.65 61.39 30.32
CA VAL A 7 -4.54 60.89 29.48
C VAL A 7 -4.01 59.56 30.01
N ALA A 8 -3.91 59.38 31.31
CA ALA A 8 -3.46 58.11 31.92
C ALA A 8 -4.45 56.97 31.68
N VAL A 9 -5.78 57.24 31.72
CA VAL A 9 -6.83 56.24 31.45
C VAL A 9 -6.84 55.81 29.99
N ILE A 10 -6.65 56.76 29.04
CA ILE A 10 -6.60 56.45 27.62
C ILE A 10 -5.33 55.63 27.27
N ALA A 11 -4.16 55.97 27.87
CA ALA A 11 -2.93 55.22 27.67
C ALA A 11 -3.03 53.78 28.21
N LEU A 12 -3.71 53.58 29.36
CA LEU A 12 -3.93 52.26 29.94
C LEU A 12 -4.89 51.42 29.12
N THR A 13 -5.96 52.02 28.57
CA THR A 13 -6.87 51.30 27.67
C THR A 13 -6.26 50.88 26.36
N ILE A 14 -5.42 51.70 25.77
CA ILE A 14 -4.65 51.38 24.55
C ILE A 14 -3.63 50.26 24.81
N LEU A 15 -2.97 50.27 25.98
CA LEU A 15 -2.02 49.24 26.37
C LEU A 15 -2.74 47.88 26.61
N LEU A 16 -3.92 47.91 27.24
CA LEU A 16 -4.73 46.70 27.44
C LEU A 16 -5.31 46.16 26.13
N LEU A 17 -5.67 47.01 25.17
CA LEU A 17 -6.12 46.60 23.86
C LEU A 17 -4.97 45.97 23.05
N ALA A 18 -3.75 46.52 23.13
CA ALA A 18 -2.57 45.99 22.47
C ALA A 18 -2.17 44.59 22.99
N ILE A 19 -2.36 44.31 24.29
CA ILE A 19 -2.08 42.99 24.88
C ILE A 19 -3.13 41.96 24.45
N SER A 20 -4.36 42.37 24.17
CA SER A 20 -5.44 41.46 23.72
C SER A 20 -5.27 40.99 22.28
N ILE A 21 -4.51 41.71 21.45
CA ILE A 21 -4.28 41.34 20.03
C ILE A 21 -3.07 40.44 19.85
N SER A 22 -2.16 40.38 20.85
CA SER A 22 -0.92 39.60 20.78
C SER A 22 -1.07 38.11 21.14
N GLY A 23 -2.26 37.63 21.45
CA GLY A 23 -2.46 36.33 22.10
C GLY A 23 -2.97 35.18 21.23
N TRP A 24 -3.15 35.36 19.93
CA TRP A 24 -3.66 34.28 19.06
C TRP A 24 -2.68 33.98 17.92
N VAL A 25 -1.44 33.68 18.24
CA VAL A 25 -0.66 32.80 17.38
C VAL A 25 -1.17 31.40 17.68
N VAL A 26 -2.19 30.97 16.95
CA VAL A 26 -2.48 29.55 16.81
C VAL A 26 -1.23 28.99 16.16
N ALA A 27 -0.39 28.31 16.94
CA ALA A 27 0.61 27.42 16.36
C ALA A 27 -0.22 26.38 15.60
N GLU A 28 -0.30 26.53 14.27
CA GLU A 28 -0.72 25.49 13.39
C GLU A 28 0.27 24.36 13.69
N ALA A 29 -0.20 23.37 14.46
CA ALA A 29 0.55 22.14 14.65
C ALA A 29 0.72 21.59 13.25
N GLU A 30 1.93 21.69 12.71
CA GLU A 30 2.33 20.99 11.50
C GLU A 30 2.00 19.54 11.78
N THR A 31 0.87 19.07 11.25
CA THR A 31 0.47 17.66 11.35
C THR A 31 1.54 16.90 10.59
N ALA A 32 2.49 16.33 11.33
CA ALA A 32 3.50 15.48 10.75
C ALA A 32 2.76 14.40 9.95
N GLN A 33 2.83 14.51 8.63
CA GLN A 33 2.18 13.56 7.75
C GLN A 33 2.88 12.21 7.94
N ALA A 34 2.17 11.22 8.46
CA ALA A 34 2.72 9.92 8.79
C ALA A 34 2.75 9.01 7.55
N VAL A 35 3.77 8.15 7.48
CA VAL A 35 3.78 6.96 6.63
C VAL A 35 3.51 5.76 7.53
N TYR A 36 2.55 4.93 7.16
CA TYR A 36 2.24 3.70 7.87
C TYR A 36 3.11 2.57 7.30
N ILE A 37 3.76 1.81 8.16
CA ILE A 37 4.46 0.57 7.77
C ILE A 37 3.63 -0.58 8.31
N VAL A 38 3.17 -1.46 7.41
CA VAL A 38 2.29 -2.59 7.73
C VAL A 38 3.00 -3.88 7.36
N PRO A 39 3.44 -4.68 8.35
CA PRO A 39 4.06 -5.96 8.08
C PRO A 39 3.03 -7.00 7.63
N VAL A 40 3.35 -7.73 6.55
CA VAL A 40 2.61 -8.87 6.03
C VAL A 40 3.58 -10.06 5.93
N GLU A 41 3.72 -10.77 7.04
CA GLU A 41 4.67 -11.87 7.17
C GLU A 41 3.99 -13.20 7.46
N GLY A 42 4.52 -14.28 6.90
CA GLY A 42 4.01 -15.64 7.09
C GLY A 42 2.80 -15.95 6.21
N GLU A 43 1.88 -16.77 6.69
CA GLU A 43 0.72 -17.25 5.91
C GLU A 43 -0.34 -16.16 5.74
N ILE A 44 -0.87 -16.02 4.54
CA ILE A 44 -2.00 -15.12 4.25
C ILE A 44 -3.30 -15.74 4.77
N THR A 45 -3.86 -15.13 5.80
CA THR A 45 -5.04 -15.60 6.54
C THR A 45 -6.15 -14.53 6.60
N PRO A 46 -7.39 -14.90 6.98
CA PRO A 46 -8.46 -13.92 7.19
C PRO A 46 -8.11 -12.85 8.25
N ALA A 47 -7.35 -13.22 9.29
CA ALA A 47 -6.91 -12.28 10.31
C ALA A 47 -5.91 -11.24 9.73
N MET A 48 -4.99 -11.68 8.87
CA MET A 48 -4.05 -10.80 8.17
C MET A 48 -4.79 -9.85 7.22
N ALA A 49 -5.80 -10.33 6.50
CA ALA A 49 -6.61 -9.52 5.61
C ALA A 49 -7.37 -8.42 6.39
N ALA A 50 -8.04 -8.78 7.48
CA ALA A 50 -8.73 -7.83 8.33
C ALA A 50 -7.77 -6.81 8.99
N PHE A 51 -6.56 -7.24 9.36
CA PHE A 51 -5.52 -6.37 9.88
C PHE A 51 -5.09 -5.32 8.84
N LEU A 52 -4.75 -5.74 7.62
CA LEU A 52 -4.34 -4.81 6.55
C LEU A 52 -5.46 -3.81 6.24
N GLU A 53 -6.69 -4.28 6.03
CA GLU A 53 -7.85 -3.41 5.76
C GLU A 53 -8.04 -2.35 6.87
N SER A 54 -7.90 -2.76 8.14
CA SER A 54 -7.96 -1.85 9.28
C SER A 54 -6.85 -0.78 9.23
N ARG A 55 -5.61 -1.16 8.85
CA ARG A 55 -4.47 -0.22 8.76
C ARG A 55 -4.62 0.75 7.60
N LEU A 56 -5.09 0.31 6.44
CA LEU A 56 -5.39 1.18 5.30
C LEU A 56 -6.48 2.20 5.65
N THR A 57 -7.56 1.74 6.29
CA THR A 57 -8.64 2.62 6.77
C THR A 57 -8.14 3.64 7.79
N GLU A 58 -7.29 3.23 8.71
CA GLU A 58 -6.71 4.14 9.70
C GLU A 58 -5.78 5.17 9.07
N ALA A 59 -4.94 4.76 8.11
CA ALA A 59 -4.05 5.64 7.37
C ALA A 59 -4.85 6.73 6.62
N SER A 60 -5.94 6.33 5.93
CA SER A 60 -6.84 7.27 5.24
C SER A 60 -7.47 8.27 6.23
N ARG A 61 -8.05 7.80 7.34
CA ARG A 61 -8.68 8.67 8.36
C ARG A 61 -7.70 9.67 8.98
N ASN A 62 -6.44 9.31 9.08
CA ASN A 62 -5.38 10.14 9.65
C ASN A 62 -4.65 11.00 8.60
N ASN A 63 -5.13 11.03 7.34
CA ASN A 63 -4.52 11.74 6.22
C ASN A 63 -3.02 11.41 6.09
N ALA A 64 -2.68 10.13 6.17
CA ALA A 64 -1.30 9.65 5.99
C ALA A 64 -0.80 10.00 4.58
N ILE A 65 0.53 10.19 4.41
CA ILE A 65 1.16 10.40 3.10
C ILE A 65 1.03 9.14 2.24
N GLY A 66 1.06 7.98 2.87
CA GLY A 66 0.94 6.67 2.22
C GLY A 66 1.15 5.52 3.18
N VAL A 67 1.03 4.32 2.65
CA VAL A 67 1.23 3.06 3.36
C VAL A 67 2.33 2.26 2.65
N ILE A 68 3.28 1.75 3.41
CA ILE A 68 4.27 0.78 2.97
C ILE A 68 3.87 -0.58 3.53
N ILE A 69 3.53 -1.52 2.67
CA ILE A 69 3.30 -2.92 3.05
C ILE A 69 4.63 -3.64 2.92
N GLU A 70 5.23 -4.00 4.04
CA GLU A 70 6.44 -4.84 4.07
C GLU A 70 6.04 -6.30 3.99
N ILE A 71 6.27 -6.94 2.83
CA ILE A 71 5.80 -8.30 2.58
C ILE A 71 6.93 -9.33 2.53
N SER A 72 6.72 -10.45 3.24
CA SER A 72 7.55 -11.68 3.18
C SER A 72 6.65 -12.89 3.42
N THR A 73 6.15 -13.53 2.36
CA THR A 73 5.19 -14.63 2.44
C THR A 73 5.43 -15.70 1.38
N LEU A 74 5.09 -16.94 1.72
CA LEU A 74 4.96 -18.06 0.78
C LEU A 74 3.53 -18.20 0.23
N GLY A 75 2.62 -17.31 0.63
CA GLY A 75 1.24 -17.34 0.20
C GLY A 75 0.26 -17.74 1.31
N GLY A 76 -0.89 -18.24 0.91
CA GLY A 76 -1.96 -18.66 1.83
C GLY A 76 -3.31 -18.71 1.13
N ARG A 77 -4.36 -18.31 1.82
CA ARG A 77 -5.74 -18.40 1.32
C ARG A 77 -6.02 -17.41 0.20
N VAL A 78 -6.60 -17.90 -0.88
CA VAL A 78 -6.99 -17.09 -2.06
C VAL A 78 -8.04 -16.04 -1.70
N ASP A 79 -9.05 -16.40 -0.91
CA ASP A 79 -10.11 -15.46 -0.49
C ASP A 79 -9.55 -14.28 0.34
N SER A 80 -8.62 -14.57 1.22
CA SER A 80 -7.92 -13.56 2.01
C SER A 80 -7.03 -12.66 1.15
N ALA A 81 -6.34 -13.24 0.17
CA ALA A 81 -5.52 -12.48 -0.78
C ALA A 81 -6.37 -11.52 -1.62
N ILE A 82 -7.55 -11.96 -2.07
CA ILE A 82 -8.50 -11.13 -2.81
C ILE A 82 -9.03 -9.99 -1.92
N GLN A 83 -9.37 -10.27 -0.67
CA GLN A 83 -9.78 -9.23 0.27
C GLN A 83 -8.68 -8.17 0.47
N MET A 84 -7.42 -8.60 0.62
CA MET A 84 -6.28 -7.69 0.74
C MET A 84 -6.05 -6.89 -0.54
N ARG A 85 -6.11 -7.53 -1.72
CA ARG A 85 -6.04 -6.88 -3.03
C ARG A 85 -7.10 -5.80 -3.19
N ASP A 86 -8.37 -6.13 -2.87
CA ASP A 86 -9.48 -5.20 -2.97
C ASP A 86 -9.32 -3.99 -2.05
N ALA A 87 -8.85 -4.23 -0.81
CA ALA A 87 -8.57 -3.15 0.15
C ALA A 87 -7.44 -2.22 -0.33
N ILE A 88 -6.40 -2.77 -0.98
CA ILE A 88 -5.30 -1.97 -1.54
C ILE A 88 -5.80 -1.12 -2.71
N ILE A 89 -6.53 -1.71 -3.66
CA ILE A 89 -7.07 -1.00 -4.83
C ILE A 89 -8.05 0.10 -4.40
N ALA A 90 -8.82 -0.11 -3.34
CA ALA A 90 -9.77 0.86 -2.80
C ALA A 90 -9.12 1.92 -1.88
N SER A 91 -7.82 1.86 -1.64
CA SER A 91 -7.12 2.78 -0.74
C SER A 91 -7.17 4.21 -1.27
N GLU A 92 -7.52 5.16 -0.40
CA GLU A 92 -7.51 6.60 -0.70
C GLU A 92 -6.11 7.23 -0.53
N VAL A 93 -5.17 6.49 0.05
CA VAL A 93 -3.77 6.91 0.21
C VAL A 93 -2.86 6.01 -0.62
N PRO A 94 -1.74 6.54 -1.15
CA PRO A 94 -0.80 5.75 -1.94
C PRO A 94 -0.30 4.52 -1.18
N VAL A 95 -0.25 3.38 -1.86
CA VAL A 95 0.24 2.11 -1.29
C VAL A 95 1.48 1.63 -2.04
N VAL A 96 2.56 1.45 -1.31
CA VAL A 96 3.80 0.86 -1.79
C VAL A 96 3.95 -0.52 -1.16
N VAL A 97 4.20 -1.55 -1.96
CA VAL A 97 4.63 -2.85 -1.45
C VAL A 97 6.15 -2.94 -1.51
N TYR A 98 6.76 -3.18 -0.36
CA TYR A 98 8.18 -3.51 -0.24
C TYR A 98 8.34 -5.01 -0.01
N ILE A 99 8.89 -5.72 -1.02
CA ILE A 99 9.17 -7.15 -0.93
C ILE A 99 10.52 -7.34 -0.25
N ALA A 100 10.48 -7.64 1.04
CA ALA A 100 11.69 -7.78 1.85
C ALA A 100 12.49 -9.06 1.52
N ASN A 101 11.77 -10.15 1.20
CA ASN A 101 12.38 -11.44 0.87
C ASN A 101 11.64 -12.12 -0.29
N ARG A 102 10.34 -12.33 -0.14
CA ARG A 102 9.54 -13.02 -1.17
C ARG A 102 8.07 -12.63 -1.11
N ALA A 103 7.45 -12.60 -2.29
CA ALA A 103 6.01 -12.42 -2.45
C ALA A 103 5.46 -13.55 -3.33
N ILE A 104 5.29 -14.72 -2.74
CA ILE A 104 4.90 -15.93 -3.46
C ILE A 104 3.39 -16.13 -3.40
N SER A 105 2.82 -16.65 -4.49
CA SER A 105 1.40 -17.05 -4.57
C SER A 105 0.46 -15.87 -4.22
N ALA A 106 -0.32 -15.99 -3.15
CA ALA A 106 -1.15 -14.90 -2.63
C ALA A 106 -0.37 -13.58 -2.46
N GLY A 107 0.91 -13.67 -2.08
CA GLY A 107 1.78 -12.50 -1.94
C GLY A 107 2.01 -11.75 -3.25
N ALA A 108 2.11 -12.46 -4.36
CA ALA A 108 2.25 -11.85 -5.69
C ALA A 108 1.00 -11.06 -6.06
N LEU A 109 -0.21 -11.64 -5.85
CA LEU A 109 -1.49 -10.95 -6.10
C LEU A 109 -1.62 -9.67 -5.28
N ILE A 110 -1.28 -9.74 -3.98
CA ILE A 110 -1.29 -8.59 -3.09
C ILE A 110 -0.31 -7.51 -3.57
N SER A 111 0.88 -7.93 -4.01
CA SER A 111 1.92 -6.99 -4.45
C SER A 111 1.54 -6.26 -5.74
N ILE A 112 1.00 -6.96 -6.74
CA ILE A 112 0.59 -6.32 -8.00
C ILE A 112 -0.66 -5.44 -7.86
N ALA A 113 -1.33 -5.44 -6.72
CA ALA A 113 -2.45 -4.54 -6.42
C ALA A 113 -2.01 -3.13 -5.99
N SER A 114 -0.75 -2.95 -5.59
CA SER A 114 -0.22 -1.68 -5.10
C SER A 114 0.11 -0.69 -6.22
N ASP A 115 0.25 0.59 -5.89
CA ASP A 115 0.68 1.63 -6.83
C ASP A 115 2.14 1.41 -7.27
N THR A 116 2.99 0.97 -6.35
CA THR A 116 4.41 0.76 -6.59
C THR A 116 4.92 -0.49 -5.88
N ILE A 117 5.75 -1.27 -6.56
CA ILE A 117 6.47 -2.40 -5.98
C ILE A 117 7.95 -2.02 -5.87
N VAL A 118 8.51 -2.22 -4.68
CA VAL A 118 9.94 -2.09 -4.40
C VAL A 118 10.44 -3.45 -3.93
N MET A 119 11.54 -3.92 -4.47
CA MET A 119 12.08 -5.25 -4.15
C MET A 119 13.48 -5.14 -3.54
N ALA A 120 13.70 -5.81 -2.42
CA ALA A 120 15.04 -5.96 -1.85
C ALA A 120 15.94 -6.80 -2.77
N PRO A 121 17.25 -6.53 -2.83
CA PRO A 121 18.18 -7.41 -3.54
C PRO A 121 18.06 -8.87 -3.06
N GLY A 122 17.89 -9.80 -3.99
CA GLY A 122 17.70 -11.23 -3.70
C GLY A 122 16.26 -11.61 -3.34
N SER A 123 15.31 -10.69 -3.36
CA SER A 123 13.89 -11.00 -3.27
C SER A 123 13.31 -11.45 -4.61
N HIS A 124 12.14 -12.08 -4.56
CA HIS A 124 11.44 -12.57 -5.74
C HIS A 124 9.91 -12.51 -5.58
N ILE A 125 9.20 -12.51 -6.72
CA ILE A 125 7.74 -12.39 -6.81
C ILE A 125 7.19 -13.33 -7.89
N GLY A 126 6.14 -14.09 -7.57
CA GLY A 126 5.45 -14.95 -8.55
C GLY A 126 4.99 -16.28 -7.96
N ALA A 127 5.19 -17.37 -8.72
CA ALA A 127 4.92 -18.75 -8.36
C ALA A 127 3.52 -18.93 -7.71
N ALA A 128 2.46 -18.57 -8.43
CA ALA A 128 1.09 -18.47 -7.90
C ALA A 128 0.14 -19.54 -8.47
N GLU A 129 0.66 -20.65 -9.01
CA GLU A 129 -0.17 -21.78 -9.44
C GLU A 129 -1.04 -22.26 -8.25
N PRO A 130 -2.38 -22.36 -8.41
CA PRO A 130 -3.25 -22.76 -7.30
C PRO A 130 -3.07 -24.22 -6.90
N VAL A 131 -3.23 -24.53 -5.61
CA VAL A 131 -3.18 -25.91 -5.09
C VAL A 131 -4.53 -26.21 -4.42
N PRO A 132 -5.32 -27.22 -4.91
CA PRO A 132 -5.04 -28.07 -6.07
C PRO A 132 -5.14 -27.28 -7.39
N ASN A 133 -4.34 -27.70 -8.38
CA ASN A 133 -4.38 -27.10 -9.74
C ASN A 133 -5.53 -27.71 -10.56
N GLU A 134 -6.76 -27.34 -10.23
CA GLU A 134 -7.95 -27.70 -10.98
C GLU A 134 -8.26 -26.62 -12.03
N PRO A 135 -8.82 -27.00 -13.21
CA PRO A 135 -9.08 -26.03 -14.29
C PRO A 135 -9.92 -24.83 -13.85
N LYS A 136 -10.89 -25.05 -12.95
CA LYS A 136 -11.74 -23.97 -12.42
C LYS A 136 -10.96 -23.03 -11.50
N ALA A 137 -10.12 -23.58 -10.62
CA ALA A 137 -9.28 -22.80 -9.72
C ALA A 137 -8.23 -22.01 -10.51
N LEU A 138 -7.58 -22.65 -11.49
CA LEU A 138 -6.63 -22.02 -12.37
C LEU A 138 -7.24 -20.82 -13.13
N ALA A 139 -8.41 -21.04 -13.78
CA ALA A 139 -9.09 -19.99 -14.51
C ALA A 139 -9.51 -18.82 -13.61
N TYR A 140 -9.93 -19.11 -12.38
CA TYR A 140 -10.33 -18.08 -11.41
C TYR A 140 -9.13 -17.26 -10.97
N VAL A 141 -8.06 -17.89 -10.48
CA VAL A 141 -6.87 -17.19 -9.99
C VAL A 141 -6.17 -16.43 -11.11
N SER A 142 -6.06 -17.02 -12.32
CA SER A 142 -5.50 -16.34 -13.49
C SER A 142 -6.33 -15.10 -13.87
N GLY A 143 -7.66 -15.17 -13.76
CA GLY A 143 -8.56 -14.03 -13.94
C GLY A 143 -8.31 -12.90 -12.94
N GLU A 144 -8.10 -13.24 -11.65
CA GLU A 144 -7.79 -12.25 -10.60
C GLU A 144 -6.44 -11.55 -10.87
N PHE A 145 -5.41 -12.30 -11.24
CA PHE A 145 -4.10 -11.71 -11.59
C PHE A 145 -4.20 -10.79 -12.80
N ARG A 146 -4.87 -11.25 -13.88
CA ARG A 146 -5.09 -10.44 -15.08
C ARG A 146 -5.80 -9.13 -14.77
N THR A 147 -6.97 -9.21 -14.10
CA THR A 147 -7.78 -8.02 -13.77
C THR A 147 -7.02 -7.06 -12.87
N THR A 148 -6.28 -7.58 -11.89
CA THR A 148 -5.46 -6.75 -11.02
C THR A 148 -4.37 -6.01 -11.78
N ALA A 149 -3.64 -6.70 -12.68
CA ALA A 149 -2.61 -6.10 -13.51
C ALA A 149 -3.19 -5.00 -14.43
N GLU A 150 -4.34 -5.26 -15.07
CA GLU A 150 -5.04 -4.28 -15.90
C GLU A 150 -5.42 -3.01 -15.09
N LEU A 151 -5.95 -3.18 -13.87
CA LEU A 151 -6.33 -2.07 -13.00
C LEU A 151 -5.15 -1.21 -12.53
N THR A 152 -3.99 -1.84 -12.34
CA THR A 152 -2.78 -1.17 -11.84
C THR A 152 -1.77 -0.79 -12.93
N GLY A 153 -2.14 -0.99 -14.21
CA GLY A 153 -1.32 -0.60 -15.36
C GLY A 153 -0.09 -1.49 -15.58
N ARG A 154 -0.11 -2.72 -15.06
CA ARG A 154 0.93 -3.74 -15.26
C ARG A 154 0.59 -4.63 -16.45
N ASP A 155 1.59 -5.37 -16.97
CA ASP A 155 1.36 -6.31 -18.06
C ASP A 155 0.53 -7.52 -17.57
N PRO A 156 -0.70 -7.73 -18.10
CA PRO A 156 -1.54 -8.85 -17.69
C PRO A 156 -0.96 -10.22 -18.10
N GLN A 157 -0.14 -10.29 -19.15
CA GLN A 157 0.49 -11.54 -19.60
C GLN A 157 1.56 -11.99 -18.58
N VAL A 158 2.38 -11.05 -18.09
CA VAL A 158 3.38 -11.29 -17.05
C VAL A 158 2.68 -11.75 -15.76
N ALA A 159 1.62 -11.06 -15.36
CA ALA A 159 0.85 -11.44 -14.17
C ALA A 159 0.24 -12.84 -14.31
N MET A 160 -0.38 -13.17 -15.44
CA MET A 160 -0.96 -14.49 -15.67
C MET A 160 0.10 -15.61 -15.76
N ALA A 161 1.29 -15.34 -16.27
CA ALA A 161 2.39 -16.32 -16.33
C ALA A 161 2.86 -16.74 -14.92
N MET A 162 2.62 -15.95 -13.89
CA MET A 162 2.86 -16.35 -12.51
C MET A 162 1.89 -17.44 -12.02
N VAL A 163 0.76 -17.64 -12.73
CA VAL A 163 -0.33 -18.55 -12.33
C VAL A 163 -0.43 -19.74 -13.28
N ASP A 164 -0.31 -19.51 -14.59
CA ASP A 164 -0.61 -20.49 -15.64
C ASP A 164 0.64 -20.80 -16.45
N LYS A 165 1.19 -21.99 -16.26
CA LYS A 165 2.39 -22.50 -16.96
C LYS A 165 2.21 -22.73 -18.46
N THR A 166 1.00 -22.55 -19.01
CA THR A 166 0.78 -22.62 -20.46
C THR A 166 1.11 -21.30 -21.15
N ILE A 167 1.33 -20.23 -20.39
CA ILE A 167 1.67 -18.92 -20.92
C ILE A 167 3.18 -18.84 -21.18
N GLU A 168 3.52 -18.48 -22.41
CA GLU A 168 4.89 -18.26 -22.86
C GLU A 168 5.10 -16.76 -23.14
N ILE A 169 6.23 -16.23 -22.68
CA ILE A 169 6.63 -14.85 -22.96
C ILE A 169 8.07 -14.90 -23.48
N ALA A 170 8.25 -14.50 -24.74
CA ALA A 170 9.56 -14.55 -25.39
C ALA A 170 10.60 -13.73 -24.61
N GLY A 171 11.70 -14.37 -24.27
CA GLY A 171 12.78 -13.74 -23.50
C GLY A 171 12.57 -13.74 -21.98
N LEU A 172 11.43 -14.26 -21.48
CA LEU A 172 11.13 -14.30 -20.04
C LEU A 172 10.84 -15.71 -19.53
N ILE A 173 9.85 -16.41 -20.09
CA ILE A 173 9.40 -17.71 -19.59
C ILE A 173 8.96 -18.62 -20.73
N GLY A 174 9.35 -19.90 -20.66
CA GLY A 174 8.96 -20.95 -21.60
C GLY A 174 7.72 -21.72 -21.20
N ALA A 175 7.19 -22.51 -22.15
CA ALA A 175 6.04 -23.37 -21.89
C ALA A 175 6.33 -24.42 -20.80
N GLY A 176 5.38 -24.61 -19.91
CA GLY A 176 5.46 -25.60 -18.83
C GLY A 176 6.14 -25.09 -17.54
N GLU A 177 6.58 -23.84 -17.53
CA GLU A 177 7.19 -23.19 -16.38
C GLU A 177 6.23 -22.19 -15.75
N ILE A 178 6.36 -21.98 -14.44
CA ILE A 178 5.62 -20.95 -13.69
C ILE A 178 6.57 -19.79 -13.43
N LEU A 179 6.12 -18.57 -13.74
CA LEU A 179 6.94 -17.37 -13.61
C LEU A 179 7.17 -17.01 -12.14
N ASP A 180 8.44 -16.83 -11.79
CA ASP A 180 8.91 -16.30 -10.52
C ASP A 180 10.06 -15.34 -10.80
N LEU A 181 9.80 -14.04 -10.67
CA LEU A 181 10.76 -12.98 -11.03
C LEU A 181 11.66 -12.63 -9.86
N THR A 182 12.96 -12.66 -10.08
CA THR A 182 13.92 -11.99 -9.19
C THR A 182 13.76 -10.47 -9.24
N ALA A 183 14.30 -9.76 -8.23
CA ALA A 183 14.27 -8.30 -8.20
C ALA A 183 14.88 -7.66 -9.47
N ASN A 184 15.91 -8.28 -10.08
CA ASN A 184 16.53 -7.76 -11.30
C ASN A 184 15.63 -7.96 -12.53
N GLU A 185 15.04 -9.14 -12.66
CA GLU A 185 14.11 -9.43 -13.77
C GLU A 185 12.86 -8.56 -13.70
N ALA A 186 12.32 -8.34 -12.48
CA ALA A 186 11.15 -7.50 -12.28
C ALA A 186 11.36 -6.01 -12.62
N LEU A 187 12.59 -5.54 -12.75
CA LEU A 187 12.91 -4.18 -13.22
C LEU A 187 12.81 -4.04 -14.74
N GLU A 188 12.88 -5.13 -15.47
CA GLU A 188 12.89 -5.16 -16.94
C GLU A 188 11.47 -5.35 -17.51
N TRP A 189 10.56 -5.83 -16.66
CA TRP A 189 9.18 -6.20 -17.01
C TRP A 189 8.14 -5.48 -16.16
#